data_e686b7d9c07d8f94f9ca6ef8cdcec58e
#
_entry.id   e686b7d9c07d8f94f9ca6ef8cdcec58e
#
_cell.length_a   1.000
_cell.length_b   1.000
_cell.length_c   1.000
_cell.angle_alpha   90.00
_cell.angle_beta   90.00
_cell.angle_gamma   90.00
#
_symmetry.space_group_name_H-M   'P 1'
#
loop_
_entity.id
_entity.type
_entity.pdbx_description
1 polymer ?
#
loop_
_entity_poly.entity_id
_entity_poly.type
_entity_poly.pdbx_seq_one_letter_code
_entity_poly.pdbx_strand_id
1 'polypeptide(L)'
;MRILYGICGEGMGHATRSQVVLQHLRSRGHDVLVAASGQALRVLRSGSSSRAAAVETPPSAAAALADAFALLPIVGLGMRCKDGAMDLRGTIEENAQRLPAMLRENAAAWEEADRFRPDAAITDYDSFVWLFGAARGIPIVSIDNAQVLPRCVHREDAFPAYRAGMRALEAFTVAKTPSAHHYVVTSFFYPPVKPHLRQTTSLVPPILRGEVLRALEAPRSSGDHVLVYKTGSLDDASVLSPLARVPEQRFLVYGLHGDAPVPSNIEAKPFATDAFLTDLASSRAVIGNAGMSLLGEALAFGKPIYVIPMRGQFEQVLNACYLERLGYGTTSEALDPNRLRAFLANADVHAAAIARTPQHDRNERLYMALDALFPRAA
;
A
#
# COMPACT_ATOMS: atom_id res chain seq x y z
N MET A 1 5.10 -6.93 -25.68
CA MET A 1 6.40 -6.69 -25.03
C MET A 1 6.58 -7.72 -23.93
N ARG A 2 7.82 -8.08 -23.63
CA ARG A 2 8.20 -8.89 -22.45
C ARG A 2 8.59 -7.93 -21.33
N ILE A 3 7.94 -8.05 -20.18
CA ILE A 3 8.10 -7.13 -19.06
C ILE A 3 8.57 -7.90 -17.83
N LEU A 4 9.69 -7.51 -17.22
CA LEU A 4 10.10 -8.00 -15.93
C LEU A 4 9.49 -7.12 -14.84
N TYR A 5 8.64 -7.67 -13.99
CA TYR A 5 7.90 -6.94 -12.96
C TYR A 5 8.37 -7.33 -11.56
N GLY A 6 8.91 -6.40 -10.79
CA GLY A 6 9.38 -6.62 -9.43
C GLY A 6 8.42 -6.11 -8.37
N ILE A 7 8.15 -6.95 -7.36
CA ILE A 7 7.25 -6.60 -6.26
C ILE A 7 8.00 -6.70 -4.93
N CYS A 8 8.02 -5.58 -4.21
CA CYS A 8 8.59 -5.53 -2.86
C CYS A 8 7.88 -6.53 -1.93
N GLY A 9 8.68 -7.29 -1.18
CA GLY A 9 8.19 -8.32 -0.26
C GLY A 9 7.56 -7.81 1.03
N GLU A 10 7.60 -6.51 1.28
CA GLU A 10 7.17 -5.88 2.51
C GLU A 10 5.71 -5.40 2.44
N GLY A 11 4.85 -6.01 3.24
CA GLY A 11 3.44 -5.62 3.37
C GLY A 11 2.53 -6.10 2.23
N MET A 12 1.22 -6.04 2.50
CA MET A 12 0.17 -6.50 1.57
C MET A 12 -0.11 -5.51 0.44
N GLY A 13 0.14 -4.21 0.68
CA GLY A 13 -0.21 -3.15 -0.25
C GLY A 13 0.48 -3.26 -1.61
N HIS A 14 1.76 -3.68 -1.62
CA HIS A 14 2.50 -3.93 -2.85
C HIS A 14 1.89 -5.07 -3.67
N ALA A 15 1.60 -6.19 -3.02
CA ALA A 15 1.01 -7.34 -3.69
C ALA A 15 -0.37 -7.02 -4.29
N THR A 16 -1.24 -6.32 -3.55
CA THR A 16 -2.62 -6.02 -3.98
C THR A 16 -2.65 -5.04 -5.14
N ARG A 17 -1.88 -3.95 -5.11
CA ARG A 17 -1.84 -3.00 -6.23
C ARG A 17 -1.15 -3.57 -7.46
N SER A 18 -0.11 -4.39 -7.27
CA SER A 18 0.57 -5.05 -8.39
C SER A 18 -0.35 -5.99 -9.15
N GLN A 19 -1.30 -6.66 -8.50
CA GLN A 19 -2.29 -7.48 -9.19
C GLN A 19 -3.10 -6.68 -10.22
N VAL A 20 -3.49 -5.45 -9.90
CA VAL A 20 -4.21 -4.56 -10.82
C VAL A 20 -3.37 -4.23 -12.05
N VAL A 21 -2.10 -3.87 -11.83
CA VAL A 21 -1.15 -3.56 -12.92
C VAL A 21 -0.90 -4.78 -13.79
N LEU A 22 -0.65 -5.95 -13.18
CA LEU A 22 -0.41 -7.20 -13.88
C LEU A 22 -1.59 -7.62 -14.74
N GLN A 23 -2.82 -7.52 -14.22
CA GLN A 23 -4.04 -7.82 -14.98
C GLN A 23 -4.18 -6.90 -16.20
N HIS A 24 -3.89 -5.60 -16.02
CA HIS A 24 -3.94 -4.63 -17.13
C HIS A 24 -2.89 -4.96 -18.20
N LEU A 25 -1.63 -5.16 -17.82
CA LEU A 25 -0.55 -5.51 -18.77
C LEU A 25 -0.88 -6.77 -19.57
N ARG A 26 -1.40 -7.80 -18.90
CA ARG A 26 -1.85 -9.03 -19.57
C ARG A 26 -3.00 -8.77 -20.55
N SER A 27 -3.99 -7.98 -20.17
CA SER A 27 -5.12 -7.63 -21.04
C SER A 27 -4.68 -6.87 -22.29
N ARG A 28 -3.48 -6.24 -22.23
CA ARG A 28 -2.84 -5.56 -23.37
C ARG A 28 -1.94 -6.47 -24.19
N GLY A 29 -1.87 -7.76 -23.87
CA GLY A 29 -1.08 -8.75 -24.62
C GLY A 29 0.42 -8.71 -24.30
N HIS A 30 0.81 -8.20 -23.13
CA HIS A 30 2.19 -8.26 -22.67
C HIS A 30 2.49 -9.60 -22.01
N ASP A 31 3.70 -10.13 -22.23
CA ASP A 31 4.24 -11.27 -21.52
C ASP A 31 4.99 -10.77 -20.28
N VAL A 32 4.67 -11.26 -19.09
CA VAL A 32 5.17 -10.70 -17.82
C VAL A 32 5.79 -11.79 -16.96
N LEU A 33 7.08 -11.63 -16.63
CA LEU A 33 7.79 -12.41 -15.61
C LEU A 33 7.77 -11.62 -14.29
N VAL A 34 7.19 -12.22 -13.25
CA VAL A 34 6.99 -11.54 -11.96
C VAL A 34 8.04 -11.97 -10.95
N ALA A 35 8.96 -11.09 -10.62
CA ALA A 35 9.92 -11.27 -9.54
C ALA A 35 9.32 -10.79 -8.21
N ALA A 36 9.23 -11.68 -7.22
CA ALA A 36 8.63 -11.34 -5.93
C ALA A 36 9.38 -12.01 -4.76
N SER A 37 9.37 -11.34 -3.62
CA SER A 37 9.94 -11.83 -2.37
C SER A 37 8.92 -11.83 -1.22
N GLY A 38 9.29 -12.39 -0.09
CA GLY A 38 8.59 -12.23 1.19
C GLY A 38 7.07 -12.48 1.14
N GLN A 39 6.31 -11.52 1.63
CA GLN A 39 4.85 -11.61 1.71
C GLN A 39 4.19 -11.53 0.33
N ALA A 40 4.72 -10.72 -0.58
CA ALA A 40 4.18 -10.63 -1.94
C ALA A 40 4.23 -11.98 -2.67
N LEU A 41 5.35 -12.70 -2.56
CA LEU A 41 5.48 -14.03 -3.15
C LEU A 41 4.47 -15.03 -2.55
N ARG A 42 4.26 -14.99 -1.22
CA ARG A 42 3.26 -15.87 -0.57
C ARG A 42 1.84 -15.57 -1.07
N VAL A 43 1.47 -14.29 -1.15
CA VAL A 43 0.16 -13.87 -1.65
C VAL A 43 -0.07 -14.31 -3.09
N LEU A 44 0.91 -14.11 -3.96
CA LEU A 44 0.80 -14.52 -5.37
C LEU A 44 0.72 -16.03 -5.55
N ARG A 45 1.43 -16.82 -4.71
CA ARG A 45 1.37 -18.28 -4.75
C ARG A 45 0.08 -18.87 -4.18
N SER A 46 -0.44 -18.28 -3.10
CA SER A 46 -1.64 -18.81 -2.43
C SER A 46 -2.95 -18.41 -3.13
N GLY A 47 -2.88 -17.51 -4.08
CA GLY A 47 -4.08 -16.94 -4.70
C GLY A 47 -4.99 -16.19 -3.73
N SER A 48 -4.54 -15.98 -2.49
CA SER A 48 -5.31 -15.39 -1.40
C SER A 48 -4.65 -14.12 -0.89
N SER A 49 -5.42 -13.04 -0.84
CA SER A 49 -5.07 -11.82 -0.10
C SER A 49 -5.24 -11.99 1.43
N SER A 50 -5.63 -13.15 1.90
CA SER A 50 -5.90 -13.39 3.33
C SER A 50 -4.69 -13.93 4.07
N ARG A 51 -4.34 -13.26 5.13
CA ARG A 51 -3.38 -13.63 6.17
C ARG A 51 -4.15 -14.29 7.32
N ALA A 52 -4.70 -15.47 7.11
CA ALA A 52 -5.07 -16.36 8.22
C ALA A 52 -5.52 -17.70 7.68
N ALA A 53 -4.99 -18.77 8.27
CA ALA A 53 -5.53 -20.12 8.44
C ALA A 53 -6.45 -20.67 7.32
N ALA A 54 -6.05 -21.80 6.82
CA ALA A 54 -6.81 -22.70 5.95
C ALA A 54 -8.32 -22.74 6.31
N VAL A 55 -9.11 -22.01 5.52
CA VAL A 55 -10.51 -22.29 5.32
C VAL A 55 -10.70 -22.30 3.81
N GLU A 56 -11.22 -23.42 3.31
CA GLU A 56 -11.51 -23.64 1.90
C GLU A 56 -12.48 -22.55 1.39
N THR A 57 -11.95 -21.60 0.62
CA THR A 57 -12.73 -20.62 -0.12
C THR A 57 -12.56 -20.85 -1.61
N PRO A 58 -13.61 -20.63 -2.45
CA PRO A 58 -13.51 -20.82 -3.88
C PRO A 58 -12.39 -19.96 -4.48
N PRO A 59 -11.79 -20.36 -5.63
CA PRO A 59 -10.62 -19.69 -6.19
C PRO A 59 -10.91 -18.21 -6.43
N SER A 60 -10.30 -17.35 -5.62
CA SER A 60 -10.37 -15.92 -5.77
C SER A 60 -9.64 -15.48 -7.04
N ALA A 61 -9.90 -14.26 -7.53
CA ALA A 61 -9.19 -13.68 -8.68
C ALA A 61 -7.64 -13.77 -8.55
N ALA A 62 -7.13 -13.90 -7.35
CA ALA A 62 -5.71 -14.08 -7.05
C ALA A 62 -5.18 -15.52 -7.32
N ALA A 63 -6.02 -16.56 -7.18
CA ALA A 63 -5.63 -17.93 -7.61
C ALA A 63 -5.50 -18.01 -9.13
N ALA A 64 -6.40 -17.35 -9.86
CA ALA A 64 -6.32 -17.22 -11.31
C ALA A 64 -5.08 -16.44 -11.78
N LEU A 65 -4.47 -15.63 -10.92
CA LEU A 65 -3.24 -14.90 -11.21
C LEU A 65 -1.98 -15.75 -11.00
N ALA A 66 -1.96 -16.64 -10.00
CA ALA A 66 -0.82 -17.54 -9.77
C ALA A 66 -0.54 -18.46 -10.96
N ASP A 67 -1.61 -18.92 -11.62
CA ASP A 67 -1.51 -19.74 -12.85
C ASP A 67 -1.30 -18.90 -14.13
N ALA A 68 -1.45 -17.58 -14.01
CA ALA A 68 -1.47 -16.66 -15.13
C ALA A 68 -0.12 -16.02 -15.45
N PHE A 69 0.84 -16.02 -14.50
CA PHE A 69 2.15 -15.39 -14.64
C PHE A 69 3.26 -16.35 -14.20
N ALA A 70 4.38 -16.34 -14.93
CA ALA A 70 5.58 -16.96 -14.46
C ALA A 70 6.12 -16.21 -13.24
N LEU A 71 6.24 -16.91 -12.10
CA LEU A 71 6.74 -16.34 -10.84
C LEU A 71 8.22 -16.66 -10.66
N LEU A 72 9.00 -15.64 -10.45
CA LEU A 72 10.42 -15.69 -10.15
C LEU A 72 10.65 -15.36 -8.67
N PRO A 73 10.89 -16.37 -7.82
CA PRO A 73 11.22 -16.11 -6.42
C PRO A 73 12.57 -15.39 -6.31
N ILE A 74 12.59 -14.30 -5.56
CA ILE A 74 13.80 -13.53 -5.27
C ILE A 74 13.97 -13.30 -3.78
N VAL A 75 15.18 -12.98 -3.36
CA VAL A 75 15.49 -12.46 -2.04
C VAL A 75 15.55 -10.93 -2.14
N GLY A 76 14.61 -10.25 -1.51
CA GLY A 76 14.54 -8.79 -1.49
C GLY A 76 15.25 -8.17 -0.28
N LEU A 77 15.41 -6.84 -0.31
CA LEU A 77 15.82 -6.07 0.85
C LEU A 77 14.69 -6.08 1.90
N GLY A 78 15.05 -6.32 3.15
CA GLY A 78 14.10 -6.34 4.27
C GLY A 78 14.02 -4.99 4.99
N MET A 79 12.91 -4.76 5.69
CA MET A 79 12.77 -3.66 6.65
C MET A 79 12.93 -4.20 8.08
N ARG A 80 13.77 -3.54 8.87
CA ARG A 80 13.96 -3.86 10.27
C ARG A 80 13.00 -3.04 11.14
N CYS A 81 12.24 -3.75 11.98
CA CYS A 81 11.44 -3.13 13.03
C CYS A 81 12.06 -3.45 14.40
N LYS A 82 12.10 -2.45 15.27
CA LYS A 82 12.54 -2.58 16.66
C LYS A 82 11.53 -1.87 17.55
N ASP A 83 11.08 -2.54 18.60
CA ASP A 83 10.13 -2.00 19.60
C ASP A 83 8.85 -1.40 18.95
N GLY A 84 8.30 -2.08 17.93
CA GLY A 84 7.11 -1.64 17.18
C GLY A 84 7.32 -0.41 16.31
N ALA A 85 8.57 0.03 16.10
CA ALA A 85 8.93 1.13 15.21
C ALA A 85 9.86 0.66 14.08
N MET A 86 9.83 1.35 12.95
CA MET A 86 10.81 1.12 11.87
C MET A 86 12.19 1.66 12.28
N ASP A 87 13.20 0.80 12.25
CA ASP A 87 14.60 1.14 12.46
C ASP A 87 15.28 1.36 11.10
N LEU A 88 15.22 2.57 10.58
CA LEU A 88 15.79 2.90 9.26
C LEU A 88 17.31 2.68 9.22
N ARG A 89 18.03 3.05 10.31
CA ARG A 89 19.49 2.87 10.37
C ARG A 89 19.85 1.39 10.37
N GLY A 90 19.23 0.61 11.27
CA GLY A 90 19.44 -0.84 11.31
C GLY A 90 19.02 -1.53 10.01
N THR A 91 17.98 -1.03 9.33
CA THR A 91 17.57 -1.49 8.00
C THR A 91 18.69 -1.31 6.97
N ILE A 92 19.29 -0.13 6.91
CA ILE A 92 20.39 0.16 5.97
C ILE A 92 21.61 -0.70 6.29
N GLU A 93 22.03 -0.77 7.56
CA GLU A 93 23.19 -1.56 8.01
C GLU A 93 23.01 -3.05 7.71
N GLU A 94 21.87 -3.63 8.03
CA GLU A 94 21.56 -5.04 7.79
C GLU A 94 21.52 -5.37 6.29
N ASN A 95 20.85 -4.55 5.50
CA ASN A 95 20.78 -4.76 4.05
C ASN A 95 22.16 -4.61 3.38
N ALA A 96 23.00 -3.66 3.81
CA ALA A 96 24.35 -3.51 3.30
C ALA A 96 25.21 -4.75 3.61
N GLN A 97 25.10 -5.31 4.82
CA GLN A 97 25.82 -6.54 5.20
C GLN A 97 25.31 -7.77 4.43
N ARG A 98 24.01 -7.85 4.14
CA ARG A 98 23.39 -8.97 3.42
C ARG A 98 23.54 -8.89 1.91
N LEU A 99 23.85 -7.73 1.35
CA LEU A 99 23.90 -7.52 -0.10
C LEU A 99 24.73 -8.56 -0.87
N PRO A 100 25.97 -8.93 -0.45
CA PRO A 100 26.74 -9.95 -1.16
C PRO A 100 26.10 -11.35 -1.14
N ALA A 101 25.45 -11.71 -0.05
CA ALA A 101 24.71 -12.97 0.06
C ALA A 101 23.46 -12.95 -0.83
N MET A 102 22.69 -11.87 -0.76
CA MET A 102 21.49 -11.67 -1.58
C MET A 102 21.79 -11.73 -3.08
N LEU A 103 22.90 -11.16 -3.54
CA LEU A 103 23.31 -11.25 -4.95
C LEU A 103 23.59 -12.69 -5.37
N ARG A 104 24.25 -13.49 -4.51
CA ARG A 104 24.51 -14.92 -4.77
C ARG A 104 23.22 -15.74 -4.77
N GLU A 105 22.34 -15.50 -3.79
CA GLU A 105 21.05 -16.20 -3.67
C GLU A 105 20.13 -15.91 -4.87
N ASN A 106 20.23 -14.71 -5.44
CA ASN A 106 19.47 -14.31 -6.63
C ASN A 106 20.14 -14.69 -7.97
N ALA A 107 21.26 -15.40 -7.99
CA ALA A 107 21.98 -15.73 -9.24
C ALA A 107 21.11 -16.50 -10.23
N ALA A 108 20.38 -17.53 -9.77
CA ALA A 108 19.46 -18.28 -10.60
C ALA A 108 18.29 -17.45 -11.13
N ALA A 109 17.77 -16.54 -10.29
CA ALA A 109 16.75 -15.61 -10.71
C ALA A 109 17.24 -14.61 -11.77
N TRP A 110 18.49 -14.19 -11.65
CA TRP A 110 19.12 -13.34 -12.65
C TRP A 110 19.25 -14.05 -14.01
N GLU A 111 19.71 -15.30 -14.02
CA GLU A 111 19.81 -16.11 -15.25
C GLU A 111 18.42 -16.34 -15.89
N GLU A 112 17.38 -16.54 -15.09
CA GLU A 112 16.01 -16.70 -15.59
C GLU A 112 15.49 -15.42 -16.22
N ALA A 113 15.74 -14.27 -15.57
CA ALA A 113 15.43 -12.96 -16.14
C ALA A 113 16.19 -12.69 -17.44
N ASP A 114 17.45 -13.12 -17.54
CA ASP A 114 18.23 -13.04 -18.78
C ASP A 114 17.66 -13.94 -19.90
N ARG A 115 17.24 -15.16 -19.57
CA ARG A 115 16.58 -16.05 -20.54
C ARG A 115 15.25 -15.50 -21.03
N PHE A 116 14.52 -14.84 -20.15
CA PHE A 116 13.26 -14.15 -20.49
C PHE A 116 13.47 -12.99 -21.45
N ARG A 117 14.64 -12.34 -21.46
CA ARG A 117 15.01 -11.20 -22.30
C ARG A 117 13.96 -10.08 -22.29
N PRO A 118 13.73 -9.44 -21.14
CA PRO A 118 12.70 -8.40 -21.04
C PRO A 118 13.02 -7.17 -21.88
N ASP A 119 12.00 -6.60 -22.51
CA ASP A 119 12.07 -5.35 -23.26
C ASP A 119 12.01 -4.13 -22.33
N ALA A 120 11.41 -4.31 -21.14
CA ALA A 120 11.28 -3.28 -20.12
C ALA A 120 11.18 -3.89 -18.72
N ALA A 121 11.41 -3.08 -17.70
CA ALA A 121 11.29 -3.45 -16.30
C ALA A 121 10.29 -2.54 -15.57
N ILE A 122 9.46 -3.11 -14.70
CA ILE A 122 8.62 -2.35 -13.77
C ILE A 122 9.03 -2.73 -12.36
N THR A 123 9.30 -1.74 -11.51
CA THR A 123 9.57 -1.96 -10.10
C THR A 123 8.45 -1.37 -9.24
N ASP A 124 7.81 -2.21 -8.45
CA ASP A 124 6.97 -1.78 -7.33
C ASP A 124 7.83 -1.80 -6.06
N TYR A 125 8.66 -0.76 -5.93
CA TYR A 125 9.60 -0.56 -4.83
C TYR A 125 10.56 -1.74 -4.60
N ASP A 126 10.88 -2.51 -5.65
CA ASP A 126 11.77 -3.66 -5.65
C ASP A 126 13.15 -3.30 -6.22
N SER A 127 14.22 -3.71 -5.51
CA SER A 127 15.58 -3.37 -5.91
C SER A 127 16.20 -4.36 -6.89
N PHE A 128 15.80 -5.65 -6.89
CA PHE A 128 16.34 -6.65 -7.79
C PHE A 128 16.03 -6.31 -9.25
N VAL A 129 14.76 -6.01 -9.54
CA VAL A 129 14.33 -5.67 -10.90
C VAL A 129 14.91 -4.34 -11.35
N TRP A 130 15.04 -3.38 -10.43
CA TRP A 130 15.76 -2.13 -10.74
C TRP A 130 17.22 -2.39 -11.11
N LEU A 131 17.98 -3.17 -10.32
CA LEU A 131 19.37 -3.53 -10.57
C LEU A 131 19.52 -4.27 -11.91
N PHE A 132 18.64 -5.24 -12.18
CA PHE A 132 18.65 -5.98 -13.43
C PHE A 132 18.46 -5.05 -14.64
N GLY A 133 17.41 -4.20 -14.58
CA GLY A 133 17.10 -3.26 -15.64
C GLY A 133 18.26 -2.28 -15.91
N ALA A 134 18.87 -1.74 -14.85
CA ALA A 134 20.02 -0.85 -14.96
C ALA A 134 21.24 -1.56 -15.56
N ALA A 135 21.53 -2.80 -15.14
CA ALA A 135 22.64 -3.58 -15.65
C ALA A 135 22.48 -3.99 -17.13
N ARG A 136 21.24 -4.12 -17.61
CA ARG A 136 20.92 -4.48 -19.00
C ARG A 136 20.59 -3.27 -19.88
N GLY A 137 20.55 -2.06 -19.31
CA GLY A 137 20.22 -0.83 -20.05
C GLY A 137 18.80 -0.82 -20.62
N ILE A 138 17.87 -1.56 -20.02
CA ILE A 138 16.46 -1.58 -20.43
C ILE A 138 15.66 -0.51 -19.72
N PRO A 139 14.58 0.03 -20.32
CA PRO A 139 13.73 1.02 -19.69
C PRO A 139 13.12 0.52 -18.38
N ILE A 140 13.20 1.32 -17.32
CA ILE A 140 12.65 1.02 -16.00
C ILE A 140 11.51 1.99 -15.68
N VAL A 141 10.36 1.48 -15.25
CA VAL A 141 9.25 2.26 -14.71
C VAL A 141 9.08 1.92 -13.23
N SER A 142 9.02 2.94 -12.36
CA SER A 142 8.72 2.78 -10.93
C SER A 142 7.23 3.04 -10.68
N ILE A 143 6.59 2.17 -9.92
CA ILE A 143 5.19 2.33 -9.49
C ILE A 143 5.14 2.24 -7.96
N ASP A 144 5.05 3.36 -7.27
CA ASP A 144 4.95 3.39 -5.80
C ASP A 144 4.41 4.74 -5.31
N ASN A 145 4.17 4.89 -4.01
CA ASN A 145 3.75 6.17 -3.43
C ASN A 145 4.89 6.90 -2.71
N ALA A 146 5.97 6.24 -2.32
CA ALA A 146 7.08 6.90 -1.63
C ALA A 146 7.75 7.97 -2.51
N GLN A 147 7.72 7.80 -3.83
CA GLN A 147 8.25 8.76 -4.81
C GLN A 147 7.51 10.11 -4.82
N VAL A 148 6.37 10.25 -4.16
CA VAL A 148 5.71 11.56 -4.00
C VAL A 148 6.62 12.54 -3.25
N LEU A 149 7.42 12.05 -2.29
CA LEU A 149 8.31 12.88 -1.49
C LEU A 149 9.45 13.49 -2.31
N PRO A 150 10.30 12.73 -3.02
CA PRO A 150 11.40 13.30 -3.82
C PRO A 150 10.91 14.02 -5.09
N ARG A 151 9.76 13.68 -5.63
CA ARG A 151 9.33 14.18 -6.95
C ARG A 151 8.38 15.37 -6.92
N CYS A 152 7.78 15.65 -5.77
CA CYS A 152 6.81 16.74 -5.64
C CYS A 152 7.33 17.87 -4.75
N VAL A 153 6.65 19.02 -4.86
CA VAL A 153 6.90 20.19 -4.00
C VAL A 153 5.99 20.10 -2.79
N HIS A 154 6.59 20.00 -1.61
CA HIS A 154 5.85 20.02 -0.35
C HIS A 154 6.03 21.39 0.31
N ARG A 155 4.97 21.90 0.93
CA ARG A 155 5.09 23.14 1.71
C ARG A 155 6.01 22.91 2.91
N GLU A 156 6.82 23.89 3.25
CA GLU A 156 7.78 23.79 4.35
C GLU A 156 7.11 23.50 5.71
N ASP A 157 5.86 23.94 5.88
CA ASP A 157 5.05 23.74 7.08
C ASP A 157 4.27 22.42 7.10
N ALA A 158 4.38 21.59 6.04
CA ALA A 158 3.58 20.37 5.93
C ALA A 158 3.85 19.34 7.05
N PHE A 159 5.10 19.27 7.51
CA PHE A 159 5.52 18.31 8.54
C PHE A 159 6.75 18.79 9.32
N PRO A 160 6.67 19.93 10.03
CA PRO A 160 7.85 20.56 10.66
C PRO A 160 8.52 19.66 11.71
N ALA A 161 7.72 18.89 12.47
CA ALA A 161 8.22 17.97 13.49
C ALA A 161 8.96 16.75 12.90
N TYR A 162 8.78 16.43 11.61
CA TYR A 162 9.28 15.22 10.97
C TYR A 162 10.34 15.48 9.87
N ARG A 163 10.85 16.72 9.77
CA ARG A 163 11.79 17.12 8.68
C ARG A 163 12.98 16.19 8.51
N ALA A 164 13.64 15.81 9.61
CA ALA A 164 14.81 14.93 9.55
C ALA A 164 14.45 13.54 9.00
N GLY A 165 13.34 12.95 9.49
CA GLY A 165 12.85 11.67 9.03
C GLY A 165 12.38 11.70 7.58
N MET A 166 11.72 12.78 7.14
CA MET A 166 11.31 12.95 5.74
C MET A 166 12.52 13.06 4.80
N ARG A 167 13.58 13.79 5.19
CA ARG A 167 14.83 13.82 4.41
C ARG A 167 15.50 12.45 4.34
N ALA A 168 15.51 11.70 5.43
CA ALA A 168 16.05 10.34 5.44
C ALA A 168 15.23 9.41 4.54
N LEU A 169 13.90 9.49 4.57
CA LEU A 169 13.03 8.74 3.67
C LEU A 169 13.26 9.14 2.20
N GLU A 170 13.37 10.43 1.90
CA GLU A 170 13.64 10.94 0.55
C GLU A 170 14.95 10.36 0.03
N ALA A 171 16.03 10.45 0.81
CA ALA A 171 17.35 9.90 0.45
C ALA A 171 17.29 8.38 0.24
N PHE A 172 16.61 7.65 1.13
CA PHE A 172 16.44 6.20 1.03
C PHE A 172 15.63 5.81 -0.22
N THR A 173 14.53 6.53 -0.50
CA THR A 173 13.68 6.28 -1.66
C THR A 173 14.43 6.51 -2.98
N VAL A 174 15.20 7.61 -3.05
CA VAL A 174 16.06 7.90 -4.21
C VAL A 174 17.15 6.84 -4.36
N ALA A 175 17.78 6.41 -3.27
CA ALA A 175 18.84 5.38 -3.31
C ALA A 175 18.29 4.00 -3.71
N LYS A 176 17.06 3.69 -3.41
CA LYS A 176 16.44 2.39 -3.71
C LYS A 176 16.06 2.23 -5.19
N THR A 177 15.64 3.33 -5.85
CA THR A 177 15.31 3.39 -7.28
C THR A 177 15.82 4.70 -7.88
N PRO A 178 17.15 4.86 -8.03
CA PRO A 178 17.77 6.18 -8.26
C PRO A 178 17.45 6.80 -9.62
N SER A 179 17.22 6.00 -10.66
CA SER A 179 16.96 6.50 -12.00
C SER A 179 16.03 5.55 -12.77
N ALA A 180 14.72 5.77 -12.67
CA ALA A 180 13.79 5.15 -13.58
C ALA A 180 13.48 6.10 -14.74
N HIS A 181 13.11 5.56 -15.90
CA HIS A 181 12.71 6.32 -17.09
C HIS A 181 11.41 7.04 -16.84
N HIS A 182 10.51 6.44 -16.06
CA HIS A 182 9.26 7.06 -15.66
C HIS A 182 8.82 6.59 -14.26
N TYR A 183 8.11 7.45 -13.55
CA TYR A 183 7.56 7.18 -12.23
C TYR A 183 6.05 7.39 -12.24
N VAL A 184 5.31 6.34 -11.98
CA VAL A 184 3.87 6.37 -11.73
C VAL A 184 3.67 6.41 -10.22
N VAL A 185 3.37 7.59 -9.71
CA VAL A 185 3.26 7.85 -8.26
C VAL A 185 1.81 7.81 -7.85
N THR A 186 1.44 6.81 -7.05
CA THR A 186 0.08 6.67 -6.53
C THR A 186 -0.09 7.48 -5.24
N SER A 187 -1.13 8.33 -5.16
CA SER A 187 -1.37 9.20 -4.02
C SER A 187 -2.83 9.64 -3.93
N PHE A 188 -3.36 9.83 -2.72
CA PHE A 188 -4.66 10.46 -2.49
C PHE A 188 -4.58 11.98 -2.34
N PHE A 189 -3.37 12.53 -2.35
CA PHE A 189 -3.09 13.97 -2.33
C PHE A 189 -2.18 14.33 -3.50
N TYR A 190 -2.31 15.53 -4.04
CA TYR A 190 -1.72 15.91 -5.31
C TYR A 190 -0.85 17.17 -5.18
N PRO A 191 0.34 17.09 -4.56
CA PRO A 191 1.27 18.20 -4.54
C PRO A 191 1.83 18.43 -5.96
N PRO A 192 2.19 19.68 -6.31
CA PRO A 192 2.76 19.95 -7.62
C PRO A 192 4.05 19.15 -7.86
N VAL A 193 4.16 18.49 -8.99
CA VAL A 193 5.41 17.84 -9.40
C VAL A 193 6.48 18.89 -9.65
N LYS A 194 7.71 18.66 -9.17
CA LYS A 194 8.88 19.54 -9.39
C LYS A 194 9.04 19.80 -10.89
N PRO A 195 9.24 21.05 -11.35
CA PRO A 195 9.18 21.40 -12.78
C PRO A 195 10.05 20.52 -13.68
N HIS A 196 11.28 20.22 -13.26
CA HIS A 196 12.25 19.42 -14.02
C HIS A 196 11.92 17.91 -14.05
N LEU A 197 10.94 17.44 -13.27
CA LEU A 197 10.54 16.04 -13.18
C LEU A 197 9.18 15.76 -13.84
N ARG A 198 8.50 16.77 -14.36
CA ARG A 198 7.12 16.64 -14.90
C ARG A 198 7.02 15.65 -16.05
N GLN A 199 8.01 15.60 -16.93
CA GLN A 199 8.00 14.70 -18.09
C GLN A 199 8.18 13.24 -17.72
N THR A 200 8.74 12.95 -16.54
CA THR A 200 9.02 11.61 -16.06
C THR A 200 8.19 11.23 -14.83
N THR A 201 7.07 11.92 -14.58
CA THR A 201 6.22 11.66 -13.41
C THR A 201 4.75 11.74 -13.77
N SER A 202 4.02 10.67 -13.52
CA SER A 202 2.57 10.61 -13.53
C SER A 202 2.04 10.46 -12.11
N LEU A 203 1.24 11.43 -11.63
CA LEU A 203 0.50 11.29 -10.38
C LEU A 203 -0.86 10.66 -10.67
N VAL A 204 -1.14 9.53 -10.03
CA VAL A 204 -2.39 8.79 -10.17
C VAL A 204 -3.07 8.61 -8.81
N PRO A 205 -4.41 8.45 -8.76
CA PRO A 205 -5.10 8.11 -7.52
C PRO A 205 -4.61 6.80 -6.92
N PRO A 206 -4.98 6.49 -5.65
CA PRO A 206 -4.72 5.19 -5.07
C PRO A 206 -5.24 4.07 -5.98
N ILE A 207 -4.40 3.07 -6.21
CA ILE A 207 -4.74 1.93 -7.08
C ILE A 207 -5.70 1.02 -6.32
N LEU A 208 -6.92 0.91 -6.84
CA LEU A 208 -7.99 0.12 -6.24
C LEU A 208 -8.10 -1.25 -6.91
N ARG A 209 -8.11 -2.31 -6.10
CA ARG A 209 -8.33 -3.68 -6.57
C ARG A 209 -9.77 -3.88 -7.10
N GLY A 210 -9.95 -4.87 -7.96
CA GLY A 210 -11.23 -5.11 -8.64
C GLY A 210 -12.41 -5.35 -7.67
N GLU A 211 -12.16 -5.99 -6.53
CA GLU A 211 -13.14 -6.23 -5.47
C GLU A 211 -13.69 -4.91 -4.91
N VAL A 212 -12.81 -3.95 -4.66
CA VAL A 212 -13.18 -2.60 -4.19
C VAL A 212 -14.02 -1.88 -5.25
N LEU A 213 -13.59 -1.93 -6.51
CA LEU A 213 -14.34 -1.30 -7.62
C LEU A 213 -15.74 -1.89 -7.77
N ARG A 214 -15.91 -3.22 -7.63
CA ARG A 214 -17.23 -3.87 -7.61
C ARG A 214 -18.06 -3.46 -6.40
N ALA A 215 -17.45 -3.41 -5.20
CA ALA A 215 -18.14 -3.02 -3.98
C ALA A 215 -18.60 -1.54 -4.00
N LEU A 216 -17.89 -0.68 -4.75
CA LEU A 216 -18.31 0.71 -4.97
C LEU A 216 -19.58 0.84 -5.82
N GLU A 217 -19.91 -0.15 -6.64
CA GLU A 217 -21.13 -0.20 -7.47
C GLU A 217 -22.34 -0.74 -6.72
N ALA A 218 -22.11 -1.48 -5.63
CA ALA A 218 -23.19 -2.06 -4.84
C ALA A 218 -23.97 -1.00 -4.08
N PRO A 219 -25.28 -1.21 -3.83
CA PRO A 219 -26.08 -0.37 -2.96
C PRO A 219 -25.43 -0.27 -1.57
N ARG A 220 -25.28 0.95 -1.06
CA ARG A 220 -24.63 1.18 0.24
C ARG A 220 -25.67 1.27 1.34
N SER A 221 -25.52 0.45 2.37
CA SER A 221 -26.22 0.65 3.65
C SER A 221 -25.37 1.58 4.53
N SER A 222 -26.01 2.41 5.33
CA SER A 222 -25.33 3.20 6.35
C SER A 222 -25.45 2.46 7.68
N GLY A 223 -24.33 2.02 8.21
CA GLY A 223 -24.25 1.45 9.56
C GLY A 223 -23.74 2.48 10.56
N ASP A 224 -23.87 2.15 11.83
CA ASP A 224 -23.45 2.97 12.98
C ASP A 224 -22.07 2.57 13.53
N HIS A 225 -21.50 1.49 13.00
CA HIS A 225 -20.23 0.93 13.47
C HIS A 225 -19.01 1.68 12.91
N VAL A 226 -17.92 1.62 13.67
CA VAL A 226 -16.59 2.03 13.23
C VAL A 226 -15.79 0.78 12.88
N LEU A 227 -15.22 0.75 11.68
CA LEU A 227 -14.33 -0.33 11.27
C LEU A 227 -12.93 -0.07 11.80
N VAL A 228 -12.32 -1.05 12.45
CA VAL A 228 -10.94 -0.98 12.94
C VAL A 228 -10.10 -2.03 12.21
N TYR A 229 -9.07 -1.58 11.49
CA TYR A 229 -8.13 -2.48 10.84
C TYR A 229 -6.77 -2.43 11.55
N LYS A 230 -6.51 -3.43 12.37
CA LYS A 230 -5.26 -3.60 13.10
C LYS A 230 -4.24 -4.35 12.24
N THR A 231 -3.07 -3.78 12.08
CA THR A 231 -1.92 -4.48 11.49
C THR A 231 -0.99 -5.01 12.59
N GLY A 232 -0.06 -5.90 12.24
CA GLY A 232 0.83 -6.56 13.20
C GLY A 232 1.78 -5.65 13.99
N SER A 233 1.77 -4.33 13.74
CA SER A 233 2.58 -3.34 14.48
C SER A 233 1.99 -2.92 15.83
N LEU A 234 0.70 -3.18 16.05
CA LEU A 234 0.01 -2.86 17.30
C LEU A 234 -0.31 -4.17 18.05
N ASP A 235 -0.09 -4.19 19.37
CA ASP A 235 -0.60 -5.28 20.21
C ASP A 235 -2.11 -5.16 20.41
N ASP A 236 -2.78 -6.27 20.77
CA ASP A 236 -4.24 -6.29 20.92
C ASP A 236 -4.71 -5.38 22.06
N ALA A 237 -3.97 -5.30 23.15
CA ALA A 237 -4.34 -4.49 24.31
C ALA A 237 -4.30 -2.99 23.98
N SER A 238 -3.33 -2.54 23.16
CA SER A 238 -3.23 -1.14 22.73
C SER A 238 -4.40 -0.69 21.86
N VAL A 239 -5.15 -1.63 21.30
CA VAL A 239 -6.36 -1.36 20.52
C VAL A 239 -7.61 -1.57 21.37
N LEU A 240 -7.76 -2.72 22.03
CA LEU A 240 -8.97 -3.09 22.77
C LEU A 240 -9.23 -2.18 23.98
N SER A 241 -8.18 -1.87 24.76
CA SER A 241 -8.34 -1.07 26.00
C SER A 241 -8.85 0.36 25.73
N PRO A 242 -8.34 1.12 24.77
CA PRO A 242 -8.91 2.43 24.42
C PRO A 242 -10.32 2.36 23.84
N LEU A 243 -10.64 1.37 22.99
CA LEU A 243 -11.96 1.19 22.42
C LEU A 243 -13.03 0.86 23.47
N ALA A 244 -12.68 0.03 24.46
CA ALA A 244 -13.55 -0.29 25.60
C ALA A 244 -13.98 0.95 26.40
N ARG A 245 -13.17 2.01 26.37
CA ARG A 245 -13.46 3.29 27.04
C ARG A 245 -14.39 4.21 26.25
N VAL A 246 -14.90 3.75 25.10
CA VAL A 246 -15.90 4.44 24.25
C VAL A 246 -17.11 3.49 24.08
N PRO A 247 -17.82 3.12 25.17
CA PRO A 247 -18.85 2.09 25.14
C PRO A 247 -20.10 2.50 24.33
N GLU A 248 -20.27 3.77 24.06
CA GLU A 248 -21.34 4.34 23.23
C GLU A 248 -21.18 4.05 21.74
N GLN A 249 -19.99 3.58 21.30
CA GLN A 249 -19.70 3.28 19.91
C GLN A 249 -19.45 1.78 19.72
N ARG A 250 -20.05 1.19 18.67
CA ARG A 250 -19.78 -0.18 18.23
C ARG A 250 -18.58 -0.20 17.30
N PHE A 251 -17.66 -1.17 17.51
CA PHE A 251 -16.48 -1.37 16.71
C PHE A 251 -16.44 -2.77 16.11
N LEU A 252 -16.15 -2.85 14.80
CA LEU A 252 -15.81 -4.10 14.11
C LEU A 252 -14.29 -4.14 13.94
N VAL A 253 -13.61 -5.06 14.61
CA VAL A 253 -12.14 -5.09 14.67
C VAL A 253 -11.60 -6.27 13.89
N TYR A 254 -10.83 -5.98 12.86
CA TYR A 254 -10.08 -6.93 12.04
C TYR A 254 -8.61 -6.96 12.45
N GLY A 255 -8.01 -8.16 12.49
CA GLY A 255 -6.58 -8.35 12.76
C GLY A 255 -6.22 -8.55 14.23
N LEU A 256 -7.16 -8.91 15.10
CA LEU A 256 -6.86 -9.42 16.44
C LEU A 256 -6.26 -10.83 16.35
N HIS A 257 -5.33 -11.15 17.23
CA HIS A 257 -4.58 -12.40 17.19
C HIS A 257 -4.72 -13.27 18.45
N GLY A 258 -5.30 -12.76 19.54
CA GLY A 258 -5.42 -13.45 20.80
C GLY A 258 -6.84 -13.88 21.13
N ASP A 259 -6.95 -14.80 22.12
CA ASP A 259 -8.22 -15.23 22.72
C ASP A 259 -8.63 -14.33 23.92
N ALA A 260 -8.11 -13.09 23.97
CA ALA A 260 -8.45 -12.17 25.05
C ALA A 260 -9.94 -11.82 25.02
N PRO A 261 -10.59 -11.69 26.21
CA PRO A 261 -11.98 -11.28 26.27
C PRO A 261 -12.19 -9.94 25.54
N VAL A 262 -13.14 -9.94 24.62
CA VAL A 262 -13.47 -8.76 23.83
C VAL A 262 -14.57 -7.98 24.55
N PRO A 263 -14.39 -6.66 24.79
CA PRO A 263 -15.42 -5.80 25.39
C PRO A 263 -16.74 -5.82 24.62
N SER A 264 -17.86 -5.59 25.30
CA SER A 264 -19.22 -5.75 24.71
C SER A 264 -19.53 -4.82 23.53
N ASN A 265 -18.82 -3.69 23.42
CA ASN A 265 -18.96 -2.75 22.30
C ASN A 265 -18.02 -3.08 21.11
N ILE A 266 -17.27 -4.18 21.20
CA ILE A 266 -16.31 -4.62 20.18
C ILE A 266 -16.73 -6.00 19.65
N GLU A 267 -16.71 -6.15 18.34
CA GLU A 267 -16.88 -7.41 17.64
C GLU A 267 -15.58 -7.75 16.91
N ALA A 268 -14.93 -8.83 17.31
CA ALA A 268 -13.74 -9.35 16.63
C ALA A 268 -14.17 -10.07 15.33
N LYS A 269 -13.62 -9.67 14.20
CA LYS A 269 -13.94 -10.21 12.88
C LYS A 269 -12.76 -11.00 12.31
N PRO A 270 -12.99 -12.22 11.83
CA PRO A 270 -11.99 -12.92 11.01
C PRO A 270 -11.80 -12.16 9.70
N PHE A 271 -10.57 -12.13 9.19
CA PHE A 271 -10.32 -11.44 7.93
C PHE A 271 -10.84 -12.27 6.75
N ALA A 272 -11.86 -11.74 6.08
CA ALA A 272 -12.36 -12.21 4.81
C ALA A 272 -12.62 -10.98 3.93
N THR A 273 -12.13 -10.99 2.70
CA THR A 273 -12.13 -9.81 1.81
C THR A 273 -13.53 -9.24 1.61
N ASP A 274 -14.51 -10.07 1.29
CA ASP A 274 -15.89 -9.61 1.00
C ASP A 274 -16.59 -9.07 2.25
N ALA A 275 -16.41 -9.74 3.41
CA ALA A 275 -16.92 -9.25 4.68
C ALA A 275 -16.29 -7.92 5.09
N PHE A 276 -14.96 -7.81 4.95
CA PHE A 276 -14.23 -6.58 5.21
C PHE A 276 -14.73 -5.42 4.33
N LEU A 277 -14.92 -5.63 3.04
CA LEU A 277 -15.40 -4.60 2.12
C LEU A 277 -16.86 -4.21 2.39
N THR A 278 -17.70 -5.17 2.77
CA THR A 278 -19.08 -4.91 3.19
C THR A 278 -19.13 -4.05 4.45
N ASP A 279 -18.35 -4.42 5.46
CA ASP A 279 -18.25 -3.68 6.71
C ASP A 279 -17.61 -2.30 6.50
N LEU A 280 -16.59 -2.18 5.62
CA LEU A 280 -15.99 -0.92 5.24
C LEU A 280 -16.99 0.00 4.52
N ALA A 281 -17.73 -0.53 3.54
CA ALA A 281 -18.71 0.23 2.77
C ALA A 281 -19.86 0.77 3.65
N SER A 282 -20.26 0.02 4.67
CA SER A 282 -21.33 0.41 5.60
C SER A 282 -20.84 1.16 6.84
N SER A 283 -19.52 1.19 7.12
CA SER A 283 -18.99 1.85 8.32
C SER A 283 -19.27 3.36 8.34
N ARG A 284 -19.37 3.93 9.54
CA ARG A 284 -19.43 5.38 9.77
C ARG A 284 -18.05 6.04 9.62
N ALA A 285 -17.02 5.35 10.07
CA ALA A 285 -15.63 5.80 10.03
C ALA A 285 -14.69 4.60 10.09
N VAL A 286 -13.39 4.84 9.84
CA VAL A 286 -12.33 3.83 9.85
C VAL A 286 -11.23 4.21 10.83
N ILE A 287 -10.68 3.24 11.55
CA ILE A 287 -9.47 3.38 12.36
C ILE A 287 -8.41 2.43 11.82
N GLY A 288 -7.18 2.91 11.62
CA GLY A 288 -6.08 2.03 11.19
C GLY A 288 -4.77 2.76 11.04
N ASN A 289 -3.79 2.07 10.45
CA ASN A 289 -2.53 2.70 10.09
C ASN A 289 -2.69 3.56 8.82
N ALA A 290 -1.75 4.50 8.63
CA ALA A 290 -1.77 5.40 7.47
C ALA A 290 -1.15 4.77 6.20
N GLY A 291 -1.37 3.46 5.97
CA GLY A 291 -0.93 2.78 4.75
C GLY A 291 -1.79 3.15 3.55
N MET A 292 -1.16 3.36 2.38
CA MET A 292 -1.82 3.85 1.17
C MET A 292 -3.02 3.00 0.73
N SER A 293 -2.96 1.68 0.87
CA SER A 293 -4.07 0.79 0.44
C SER A 293 -5.33 1.01 1.27
N LEU A 294 -5.22 1.00 2.61
CA LEU A 294 -6.37 1.25 3.49
C LEU A 294 -6.92 2.66 3.29
N LEU A 295 -6.04 3.66 3.20
CA LEU A 295 -6.44 5.04 2.94
C LEU A 295 -7.18 5.17 1.62
N GLY A 296 -6.64 4.60 0.55
CA GLY A 296 -7.27 4.64 -0.78
C GLY A 296 -8.65 3.98 -0.78
N GLU A 297 -8.79 2.80 -0.19
CA GLU A 297 -10.06 2.09 -0.10
C GLU A 297 -11.09 2.86 0.76
N ALA A 298 -10.70 3.31 1.94
CA ALA A 298 -11.60 4.05 2.83
C ALA A 298 -12.05 5.39 2.22
N LEU A 299 -11.14 6.14 1.61
CA LEU A 299 -11.46 7.40 0.92
C LEU A 299 -12.35 7.18 -0.30
N ALA A 300 -12.14 6.10 -1.06
CA ALA A 300 -13.00 5.74 -2.18
C ALA A 300 -14.46 5.48 -1.74
N PHE A 301 -14.65 4.90 -0.55
CA PHE A 301 -15.97 4.76 0.07
C PHE A 301 -16.48 6.04 0.76
N GLY A 302 -15.69 7.11 0.76
CA GLY A 302 -16.05 8.38 1.43
C GLY A 302 -15.96 8.32 2.95
N LYS A 303 -15.16 7.40 3.52
CA LYS A 303 -15.11 7.18 4.96
C LYS A 303 -14.04 8.04 5.62
N PRO A 304 -14.42 8.81 6.67
CA PRO A 304 -13.45 9.50 7.54
C PRO A 304 -12.50 8.51 8.21
N ILE A 305 -11.23 8.91 8.41
CA ILE A 305 -10.23 7.99 8.91
C ILE A 305 -9.50 8.57 10.13
N TYR A 306 -9.47 7.79 11.22
CA TYR A 306 -8.57 8.02 12.36
C TYR A 306 -7.32 7.17 12.18
N VAL A 307 -6.17 7.79 11.96
CA VAL A 307 -4.93 7.05 11.67
C VAL A 307 -3.93 7.09 12.82
N ILE A 308 -3.25 5.94 12.99
CA ILE A 308 -2.13 5.76 13.91
C ILE A 308 -0.95 5.32 13.06
N PRO A 309 -0.11 6.26 12.58
CA PRO A 309 1.05 5.91 11.77
C PRO A 309 2.03 5.05 12.56
N MET A 310 2.60 4.04 11.92
CA MET A 310 3.67 3.25 12.53
C MET A 310 4.87 4.16 12.81
N ARG A 311 5.38 4.14 14.02
CA ARG A 311 6.55 4.94 14.41
C ARG A 311 7.74 4.62 13.52
N GLY A 312 8.44 5.65 13.05
CA GLY A 312 9.60 5.50 12.16
C GLY A 312 9.27 5.20 10.70
N GLN A 313 8.02 4.87 10.36
CA GLN A 313 7.60 4.70 8.96
C GLN A 313 7.13 6.04 8.38
N PHE A 314 8.08 6.82 7.90
CA PHE A 314 7.84 8.20 7.48
C PHE A 314 6.89 8.34 6.28
N GLU A 315 6.70 7.30 5.46
CA GLU A 315 5.66 7.25 4.44
C GLU A 315 4.26 7.35 5.08
N GLN A 316 4.00 6.57 6.14
CA GLN A 316 2.73 6.67 6.86
C GLN A 316 2.57 8.01 7.58
N VAL A 317 3.66 8.58 8.11
CA VAL A 317 3.66 9.91 8.71
C VAL A 317 3.30 10.97 7.66
N LEU A 318 3.88 10.89 6.46
CA LEU A 318 3.55 11.78 5.34
C LEU A 318 2.06 11.69 4.97
N ASN A 319 1.55 10.48 4.81
CA ASN A 319 0.14 10.23 4.52
C ASN A 319 -0.78 10.80 5.61
N ALA A 320 -0.44 10.61 6.89
CA ALA A 320 -1.20 11.13 8.02
C ALA A 320 -1.23 12.67 8.05
N CYS A 321 -0.10 13.31 7.80
CA CYS A 321 -0.02 14.78 7.72
C CYS A 321 -0.93 15.34 6.61
N TYR A 322 -0.94 14.71 5.44
CA TYR A 322 -1.82 15.13 4.34
C TYR A 322 -3.30 14.79 4.59
N LEU A 323 -3.60 13.64 5.20
CA LEU A 323 -4.96 13.27 5.59
C LEU A 323 -5.59 14.35 6.49
N GLU A 324 -4.87 14.74 7.55
CA GLU A 324 -5.33 15.74 8.52
C GLU A 324 -5.45 17.12 7.87
N ARG A 325 -4.46 17.52 7.07
CA ARG A 325 -4.46 18.79 6.35
C ARG A 325 -5.60 18.95 5.35
N LEU A 326 -5.99 17.87 4.68
CA LEU A 326 -7.14 17.83 3.76
C LEU A 326 -8.48 17.76 4.50
N GLY A 327 -8.46 17.58 5.81
CA GLY A 327 -9.65 17.43 6.63
C GLY A 327 -10.34 16.08 6.47
N TYR A 328 -9.65 15.06 5.97
CA TYR A 328 -10.23 13.73 5.73
C TYR A 328 -10.29 12.85 6.97
N GLY A 329 -9.69 13.32 8.07
CA GLY A 329 -9.66 12.59 9.32
C GLY A 329 -8.69 13.19 10.33
N THR A 330 -8.28 12.38 11.29
CA THR A 330 -7.44 12.78 12.42
C THR A 330 -6.26 11.82 12.56
N THR A 331 -5.09 12.35 12.96
CA THR A 331 -3.92 11.53 13.27
C THR A 331 -3.63 11.53 14.76
N SER A 332 -3.07 10.42 15.27
CA SER A 332 -2.58 10.30 16.65
C SER A 332 -1.41 9.31 16.71
N GLU A 333 -0.53 9.49 17.68
CA GLU A 333 0.59 8.55 17.93
C GLU A 333 0.12 7.22 18.55
N ALA A 334 -1.03 7.25 19.22
CA ALA A 334 -1.69 6.08 19.82
C ALA A 334 -3.20 6.28 19.79
N LEU A 335 -3.96 5.21 19.98
CA LEU A 335 -5.41 5.29 20.08
C LEU A 335 -5.80 5.95 21.40
N ASP A 336 -6.32 7.17 21.33
CA ASP A 336 -6.77 7.95 22.47
C ASP A 336 -8.29 8.08 22.48
N PRO A 337 -8.98 7.66 23.57
CA PRO A 337 -10.45 7.68 23.64
C PRO A 337 -11.07 9.08 23.49
N ASN A 338 -10.42 10.14 24.00
CA ASN A 338 -10.95 11.50 23.92
C ASN A 338 -10.80 12.06 22.52
N ARG A 339 -9.63 11.86 21.89
CA ARG A 339 -9.43 12.23 20.47
C ARG A 339 -10.36 11.43 19.56
N LEU A 340 -10.59 10.15 19.86
CA LEU A 340 -11.53 9.32 19.11
C LEU A 340 -12.96 9.87 19.19
N ARG A 341 -13.44 10.25 20.39
CA ARG A 341 -14.75 10.89 20.52
C ARG A 341 -14.84 12.20 19.73
N ALA A 342 -13.82 13.05 19.84
CA ALA A 342 -13.77 14.29 19.08
C ALA A 342 -13.77 14.04 17.55
N PHE A 343 -13.04 13.05 17.08
CA PHE A 343 -13.07 12.64 15.67
C PHE A 343 -14.44 12.15 15.23
N LEU A 344 -15.08 11.26 16.02
CA LEU A 344 -16.40 10.72 15.71
C LEU A 344 -17.50 11.80 15.74
N ALA A 345 -17.39 12.77 16.63
CA ALA A 345 -18.28 13.94 16.65
C ALA A 345 -18.16 14.82 15.39
N ASN A 346 -17.01 14.79 14.71
CA ASN A 346 -16.75 15.53 13.49
C ASN A 346 -16.75 14.65 12.22
N ALA A 347 -17.21 13.39 12.30
CA ALA A 347 -17.17 12.45 11.18
C ALA A 347 -17.86 13.00 9.92
N ASP A 348 -19.02 13.66 10.07
CA ASP A 348 -19.75 14.24 8.94
C ASP A 348 -18.99 15.40 8.28
N VAL A 349 -18.25 16.19 9.07
CA VAL A 349 -17.39 17.26 8.53
C VAL A 349 -16.26 16.68 7.70
N HIS A 350 -15.63 15.59 8.18
CA HIS A 350 -14.60 14.88 7.44
C HIS A 350 -15.16 14.22 6.17
N ALA A 351 -16.32 13.57 6.26
CA ALA A 351 -16.99 12.99 5.09
C ALA A 351 -17.33 14.04 4.03
N ALA A 352 -17.82 15.21 4.47
CA ALA A 352 -18.07 16.34 3.56
C ALA A 352 -16.79 16.86 2.90
N ALA A 353 -15.67 16.87 3.62
CA ALA A 353 -14.38 17.25 3.05
C ALA A 353 -13.90 16.23 1.99
N ILE A 354 -14.04 14.94 2.26
CA ILE A 354 -13.72 13.86 1.30
C ILE A 354 -14.57 14.00 0.03
N ALA A 355 -15.86 14.28 0.18
CA ALA A 355 -16.80 14.38 -0.94
C ALA A 355 -16.53 15.56 -1.91
N ARG A 356 -15.74 16.58 -1.49
CA ARG A 356 -15.41 17.74 -2.33
C ARG A 356 -14.49 17.41 -3.49
N THR A 357 -13.76 16.32 -3.42
CA THR A 357 -12.79 15.91 -4.44
C THR A 357 -12.98 14.43 -4.76
N PRO A 358 -13.07 14.04 -6.04
CA PRO A 358 -13.10 12.64 -6.41
C PRO A 358 -11.87 11.90 -5.87
N GLN A 359 -12.11 10.85 -5.08
CA GLN A 359 -11.04 10.10 -4.42
C GLN A 359 -10.47 8.96 -5.30
N HIS A 360 -11.16 8.62 -6.36
CA HIS A 360 -10.73 7.61 -7.34
C HIS A 360 -11.28 7.93 -8.73
N ASP A 361 -10.62 7.39 -9.74
CA ASP A 361 -11.03 7.42 -11.15
C ASP A 361 -11.14 6.00 -11.74
N ARG A 362 -11.40 4.99 -10.90
CA ARG A 362 -11.47 3.57 -11.30
C ARG A 362 -10.18 3.06 -11.97
N ASN A 363 -9.03 3.59 -11.59
CA ASN A 363 -7.71 3.33 -12.14
C ASN A 363 -7.49 3.86 -13.58
N GLU A 364 -8.34 4.72 -14.10
CA GLU A 364 -8.24 5.22 -15.50
C GLU A 364 -6.90 5.90 -15.76
N ARG A 365 -6.46 6.84 -14.89
CA ARG A 365 -5.16 7.51 -15.05
C ARG A 365 -3.98 6.55 -14.96
N LEU A 366 -4.06 5.51 -14.11
CA LEU A 366 -3.06 4.45 -14.08
C LEU A 366 -3.00 3.73 -15.44
N TYR A 367 -4.15 3.28 -15.97
CA TYR A 367 -4.21 2.55 -17.22
C TYR A 367 -3.73 3.41 -18.39
N MET A 368 -4.11 4.69 -18.46
CA MET A 368 -3.61 5.64 -19.46
C MET A 368 -2.08 5.79 -19.38
N ALA A 369 -1.53 5.90 -18.18
CA ALA A 369 -0.07 6.00 -17.99
C ALA A 369 0.64 4.71 -18.43
N LEU A 370 0.10 3.55 -18.09
CA LEU A 370 0.65 2.26 -18.49
C LEU A 370 0.57 2.05 -20.02
N ASP A 371 -0.56 2.40 -20.65
CA ASP A 371 -0.74 2.27 -22.10
C ASP A 371 0.20 3.20 -22.89
N ALA A 372 0.49 4.40 -22.35
CA ALA A 372 1.45 5.32 -22.94
C ALA A 372 2.90 4.82 -22.82
N LEU A 373 3.24 4.17 -21.70
CA LEU A 373 4.59 3.64 -21.42
C LEU A 373 4.82 2.27 -22.10
N PHE A 374 3.77 1.46 -22.20
CA PHE A 374 3.79 0.10 -22.73
C PHE A 374 2.68 -0.02 -23.79
N PRO A 375 2.90 0.47 -25.03
CA PRO A 375 1.90 0.38 -26.06
C PRO A 375 1.55 -1.07 -26.37
N ARG A 376 0.29 -1.30 -26.74
CA ARG A 376 -0.26 -2.63 -27.04
C ARG A 376 0.66 -3.38 -27.98
N ALA A 377 0.89 -4.65 -27.70
CA ALA A 377 1.57 -5.53 -28.65
C ALA A 377 0.73 -5.59 -29.94
N ALA A 378 1.35 -5.31 -31.07
CA ALA A 378 0.71 -5.33 -32.37
C ALA A 378 0.28 -6.76 -32.76
#